data_c5c401e3d79dc9f8f334d3134b51e711
#
_entry.id   c5c401e3d79dc9f8f334d3134b51e711
#
_cell.length_a   1.000
_cell.length_b   1.000
_cell.length_c   1.000
_cell.angle_alpha   90.00
_cell.angle_beta   90.00
_cell.angle_gamma   90.00
#
_symmetry.space_group_name_H-M   'P 1'
#
loop_
_entity.id
_entity.type
_entity.pdbx_description
1 polymer ?
#
loop_
_entity_poly.entity_id
_entity_poly.type
_entity_poly.pdbx_seq_one_letter_code
_entity_poly.pdbx_strand_id
1 'polypeptide(L)'
;YERIKAYSPLEVLSIMDATAQEIQKDGFEKVGLLGTKQTMEYGFFQRTFASYGIEAITPDENDREYVNNVIWNELVHGKIMDESREGYKRVIDKLVRRKARGIILGCTEIPLLIKSSDSPIKTYDTTSIHARAILDYAMKECPALFQK
;
A
#
# COMPACT_ATOMS: atom_id res chain seq x y z
N TYR A 1 -11.38 1.59 -11.44
CA TYR A 1 -10.86 2.96 -11.52
C TYR A 1 -11.11 3.57 -12.91
N GLU A 2 -10.58 2.97 -13.99
CA GLU A 2 -10.70 3.54 -15.35
C GLU A 2 -12.15 3.80 -15.79
N ARG A 3 -13.07 2.87 -15.49
CA ARG A 3 -14.50 3.08 -15.80
C ARG A 3 -15.11 4.24 -15.01
N ILE A 4 -14.74 4.38 -13.73
CA ILE A 4 -15.23 5.51 -12.91
C ILE A 4 -14.66 6.81 -13.45
N LYS A 5 -13.36 6.86 -13.73
CA LYS A 5 -12.69 8.05 -14.30
C LYS A 5 -13.31 8.47 -15.64
N ALA A 6 -13.65 7.52 -16.50
CA ALA A 6 -14.23 7.80 -17.82
C ALA A 6 -15.64 8.42 -17.77
N TYR A 7 -16.40 8.16 -16.71
CA TYR A 7 -17.79 8.63 -16.57
C TYR A 7 -17.99 9.67 -15.46
N SER A 8 -16.98 9.93 -14.63
CA SER A 8 -17.07 10.91 -13.57
C SER A 8 -16.88 12.34 -14.14
N PRO A 9 -17.76 13.30 -13.83
CA PRO A 9 -17.53 14.71 -14.13
C PRO A 9 -16.50 15.35 -13.20
N LEU A 10 -16.10 14.64 -12.12
CA LEU A 10 -15.12 15.10 -11.13
C LEU A 10 -13.80 14.40 -11.34
N GLU A 11 -12.71 15.02 -10.92
CA GLU A 11 -11.40 14.37 -10.88
C GLU A 11 -11.43 13.16 -9.93
N VAL A 12 -10.87 12.06 -10.38
CA VAL A 12 -10.80 10.80 -9.62
C VAL A 12 -9.34 10.49 -9.30
N LEU A 13 -8.97 10.60 -8.04
CA LEU A 13 -7.61 10.32 -7.57
C LEU A 13 -7.46 8.84 -7.24
N SER A 14 -6.47 8.21 -7.86
CA SER A 14 -6.19 6.80 -7.64
C SER A 14 -5.23 6.61 -6.47
N ILE A 15 -5.61 5.74 -5.53
CA ILE A 15 -4.73 5.32 -4.43
C ILE A 15 -3.44 4.64 -4.95
N MET A 16 -3.54 3.90 -6.06
CA MET A 16 -2.40 3.23 -6.67
C MET A 16 -1.45 4.24 -7.31
N ASP A 17 -1.98 5.22 -8.06
CA ASP A 17 -1.16 6.26 -8.69
C ASP A 17 -0.48 7.14 -7.63
N ALA A 18 -1.22 7.56 -6.60
CA ALA A 18 -0.65 8.33 -5.49
C ALA A 18 0.50 7.56 -4.79
N THR A 19 0.31 6.25 -4.57
CA THR A 19 1.33 5.41 -3.95
C THR A 19 2.54 5.23 -4.87
N ALA A 20 2.33 5.00 -6.17
CA ALA A 20 3.41 4.86 -7.15
C ALA A 20 4.25 6.14 -7.24
N GLN A 21 3.61 7.31 -7.27
CA GLN A 21 4.30 8.61 -7.28
C GLN A 21 5.13 8.82 -6.01
N GLU A 22 4.64 8.40 -4.84
CA GLU A 22 5.40 8.50 -3.60
C GLU A 22 6.63 7.57 -3.60
N ILE A 23 6.51 6.36 -4.16
CA ILE A 23 7.63 5.43 -4.33
C ILE A 23 8.66 5.97 -5.31
N GLN A 24 8.23 6.62 -6.41
CA GLN A 24 9.15 7.24 -7.38
C GLN A 24 10.00 8.35 -6.77
N LYS A 25 9.49 9.12 -5.80
CA LYS A 25 10.27 10.15 -5.09
C LYS A 25 11.48 9.55 -4.36
N ASP A 26 11.36 8.32 -3.89
CA ASP A 26 12.46 7.58 -3.24
C ASP A 26 13.39 6.87 -4.25
N GLY A 27 13.07 6.87 -5.54
CA GLY A 27 13.85 6.22 -6.59
C GLY A 27 13.84 4.69 -6.49
N PHE A 28 12.77 4.09 -5.98
CA PHE A 28 12.69 2.64 -5.85
C PHE A 28 11.99 2.01 -7.05
N GLU A 29 12.66 1.04 -7.68
CA GLU A 29 12.15 0.31 -8.83
C GLU A 29 11.52 -1.05 -8.47
N LYS A 30 11.70 -1.51 -7.23
CA LYS A 30 11.16 -2.80 -6.76
C LYS A 30 10.67 -2.71 -5.33
N VAL A 31 9.40 -3.08 -5.11
CA VAL A 31 8.73 -3.00 -3.80
C VAL A 31 7.94 -4.28 -3.51
N GLY A 32 7.77 -4.59 -2.22
CA GLY A 32 6.88 -5.66 -1.76
C GLY A 32 5.47 -5.15 -1.56
N LEU A 33 4.46 -5.93 -1.92
CA LEU A 33 3.05 -5.62 -1.71
C LEU A 33 2.44 -6.60 -0.70
N LEU A 34 1.93 -6.06 0.40
CA LEU A 34 1.11 -6.76 1.40
C LEU A 34 -0.33 -6.24 1.35
N GLY A 35 -1.30 -7.12 1.47
CA GLY A 35 -2.72 -6.78 1.44
C GLY A 35 -3.58 -8.02 1.56
N THR A 36 -4.88 -7.88 1.28
CA THR A 36 -5.76 -9.05 1.14
C THR A 36 -5.31 -9.93 -0.05
N LYS A 37 -5.78 -11.17 -0.07
CA LYS A 37 -5.49 -12.10 -1.17
C LYS A 37 -5.83 -11.47 -2.52
N GLN A 38 -6.98 -10.80 -2.64
CA GLN A 38 -7.40 -10.11 -3.86
C GLN A 38 -6.42 -8.98 -4.25
N THR A 39 -5.96 -8.20 -3.27
CA THR A 39 -5.00 -7.11 -3.51
C THR A 39 -3.68 -7.65 -4.07
N MET A 40 -3.20 -8.78 -3.52
CA MET A 40 -1.91 -9.37 -3.91
C MET A 40 -1.96 -10.16 -5.22
N GLU A 41 -3.12 -10.77 -5.58
CA GLU A 41 -3.23 -11.73 -6.69
C GLU A 41 -3.88 -11.17 -7.96
N TYR A 42 -4.80 -10.19 -7.88
CA TYR A 42 -5.52 -9.71 -9.08
C TYR A 42 -4.70 -8.82 -10.00
N GLY A 43 -3.50 -8.44 -9.59
CA GLY A 43 -2.52 -7.78 -10.44
C GLY A 43 -2.81 -6.31 -10.78
N PHE A 44 -3.81 -5.67 -10.16
CA PHE A 44 -4.10 -4.27 -10.46
C PHE A 44 -3.01 -3.32 -9.94
N PHE A 45 -2.46 -3.56 -8.74
CA PHE A 45 -1.28 -2.82 -8.26
C PHE A 45 -0.08 -3.02 -9.18
N GLN A 46 0.21 -4.27 -9.54
CA GLN A 46 1.34 -4.61 -10.39
C GLN A 46 1.25 -3.91 -11.76
N ARG A 47 0.07 -3.92 -12.39
CA ARG A 47 -0.14 -3.25 -13.68
C ARG A 47 0.03 -1.73 -13.58
N THR A 48 -0.58 -1.10 -12.57
CA THR A 48 -0.44 0.34 -12.38
C THR A 48 1.00 0.71 -12.11
N PHE A 49 1.68 -0.02 -11.22
CA PHE A 49 3.07 0.29 -10.85
C PHE A 49 4.06 0.07 -11.99
N ALA A 50 3.80 -0.91 -12.86
CA ALA A 50 4.62 -1.13 -14.07
C ALA A 50 4.63 0.10 -14.98
N SER A 51 3.52 0.87 -15.08
CA SER A 51 3.48 2.13 -15.85
C SER A 51 4.36 3.24 -15.25
N TYR A 52 4.74 3.10 -13.99
CA TYR A 52 5.68 4.00 -13.28
C TYR A 52 7.12 3.43 -13.24
N GLY A 53 7.40 2.31 -13.91
CA GLY A 53 8.70 1.64 -13.87
C GLY A 53 8.97 0.90 -12.56
N ILE A 54 7.93 0.57 -11.78
CA ILE A 54 8.04 -0.07 -10.47
C ILE A 54 7.55 -1.52 -10.55
N GLU A 55 8.39 -2.47 -10.16
CA GLU A 55 8.04 -3.88 -9.97
C GLU A 55 7.44 -4.08 -8.57
N ALA A 56 6.15 -4.42 -8.48
CA ALA A 56 5.52 -4.81 -7.23
C ALA A 56 5.50 -6.33 -7.09
N ILE A 57 6.31 -6.87 -6.17
CA ILE A 57 6.35 -8.31 -5.87
C ILE A 57 5.47 -8.64 -4.67
N THR A 58 4.86 -9.82 -4.68
CA THR A 58 4.06 -10.35 -3.57
C THR A 58 4.77 -11.50 -2.88
N PRO A 59 4.40 -11.83 -1.63
CA PRO A 59 4.88 -13.02 -0.94
C PRO A 59 4.57 -14.32 -1.71
N ASP A 60 5.19 -15.42 -1.33
CA ASP A 60 4.77 -16.75 -1.80
C ASP A 60 3.34 -17.09 -1.36
N GLU A 61 2.78 -18.17 -1.88
CA GLU A 61 1.38 -18.53 -1.66
C GLU A 61 1.05 -18.72 -0.18
N ASN A 62 1.89 -19.42 0.57
CA ASN A 62 1.68 -19.67 1.99
C ASN A 62 1.72 -18.36 2.81
N ASP A 63 2.65 -17.50 2.51
CA ASP A 63 2.76 -16.19 3.16
C ASP A 63 1.61 -15.25 2.77
N ARG A 64 1.11 -15.30 1.52
CA ARG A 64 -0.09 -14.54 1.11
C ARG A 64 -1.32 -15.00 1.88
N GLU A 65 -1.47 -16.31 2.04
CA GLU A 65 -2.58 -16.87 2.82
C GLU A 65 -2.46 -16.48 4.29
N TYR A 66 -1.27 -16.55 4.86
CA TYR A 66 -1.01 -16.10 6.23
C TYR A 66 -1.37 -14.62 6.42
N VAL A 67 -0.86 -13.73 5.57
CA VAL A 67 -1.15 -12.29 5.61
C VAL A 67 -2.65 -12.03 5.52
N ASN A 68 -3.34 -12.69 4.57
CA ASN A 68 -4.78 -12.57 4.39
C ASN A 68 -5.56 -13.05 5.62
N ASN A 69 -5.17 -14.18 6.21
CA ASN A 69 -5.84 -14.73 7.39
C ASN A 69 -5.70 -13.82 8.61
N VAL A 70 -4.55 -13.24 8.84
CA VAL A 70 -4.34 -12.27 9.92
C VAL A 70 -5.23 -11.03 9.70
N ILE A 71 -5.33 -10.50 8.47
CA ILE A 71 -6.23 -9.39 8.18
C ILE A 71 -7.67 -9.73 8.59
N TRP A 72 -8.20 -10.86 8.10
CA TRP A 72 -9.61 -11.19 8.28
C TRP A 72 -9.96 -11.73 9.66
N ASN A 73 -9.09 -12.49 10.30
CA ASN A 73 -9.40 -13.15 11.57
C ASN A 73 -8.95 -12.34 12.80
N GLU A 74 -8.09 -11.35 12.60
CA GLU A 74 -7.54 -10.56 13.69
C GLU A 74 -7.76 -9.06 13.47
N LEU A 75 -7.15 -8.46 12.45
CA LEU A 75 -7.06 -7.00 12.31
C LEU A 75 -8.42 -6.33 12.11
N VAL A 76 -9.31 -6.89 11.28
CA VAL A 76 -10.67 -6.36 11.08
C VAL A 76 -11.53 -6.46 12.34
N HIS A 77 -11.12 -7.28 13.31
CA HIS A 77 -11.77 -7.41 14.62
C HIS A 77 -11.04 -6.61 15.72
N GLY A 78 -10.06 -5.77 15.34
CA GLY A 78 -9.28 -4.96 16.28
C GLY A 78 -8.29 -5.77 17.13
N LYS A 79 -7.99 -7.02 16.77
CA LYS A 79 -7.04 -7.87 17.49
C LYS A 79 -5.63 -7.60 16.95
N ILE A 80 -4.77 -7.04 17.79
CA ILE A 80 -3.37 -6.74 17.47
C ILE A 80 -2.50 -7.68 18.29
N MET A 81 -1.99 -8.72 17.62
CA MET A 81 -1.21 -9.78 18.27
C MET A 81 0.27 -9.64 17.95
N ASP A 82 1.13 -9.73 18.96
CA ASP A 82 2.59 -9.66 18.76
C ASP A 82 3.11 -10.85 17.94
N GLU A 83 2.49 -12.03 18.08
CA GLU A 83 2.83 -13.20 17.26
C GLU A 83 2.59 -12.92 15.77
N SER A 84 1.46 -12.29 15.44
CA SER A 84 1.11 -11.90 14.06
C SER A 84 2.04 -10.82 13.54
N ARG A 85 2.48 -9.88 14.41
CA ARG A 85 3.51 -8.89 14.08
C ARG A 85 4.82 -9.56 13.68
N GLU A 86 5.31 -10.50 14.49
CA GLU A 86 6.54 -11.26 14.17
C GLU A 86 6.38 -12.10 12.89
N GLY A 87 5.19 -12.64 12.64
CA GLY A 87 4.87 -13.31 11.38
C GLY A 87 5.00 -12.38 10.17
N TYR A 88 4.42 -11.19 10.23
CA TYR A 88 4.55 -10.18 9.18
C TYR A 88 6.00 -9.74 8.97
N LYS A 89 6.79 -9.56 10.02
CA LYS A 89 8.22 -9.22 9.92
C LYS A 89 8.98 -10.30 9.15
N ARG A 90 8.69 -11.59 9.40
CA ARG A 90 9.28 -12.70 8.62
C ARG A 90 8.90 -12.64 7.13
N VAL A 91 7.65 -12.30 6.83
CA VAL A 91 7.20 -12.13 5.43
C VAL A 91 7.91 -10.95 4.78
N ILE A 92 8.03 -9.83 5.48
CA ILE A 92 8.77 -8.63 5.01
C ILE A 92 10.23 -8.99 4.73
N ASP A 93 10.90 -9.71 5.63
CA ASP A 93 12.29 -10.12 5.44
C ASP A 93 12.49 -11.00 4.19
N LYS A 94 11.53 -11.88 3.89
CA LYS A 94 11.57 -12.67 2.63
C LYS A 94 11.48 -11.76 1.39
N LEU A 95 10.63 -10.73 1.41
CA LEU A 95 10.53 -9.76 0.32
C LEU A 95 11.81 -8.93 0.18
N VAL A 96 12.43 -8.53 1.28
CA VAL A 96 13.74 -7.84 1.30
C VAL A 96 14.83 -8.71 0.66
N ARG A 97 14.89 -10.01 0.99
CA ARG A 97 15.83 -10.96 0.35
C ARG A 97 15.60 -11.08 -1.16
N ARG A 98 14.35 -10.86 -1.62
CA ARG A 98 13.98 -10.80 -3.05
C ARG A 98 14.19 -9.41 -3.66
N LYS A 99 14.96 -8.54 -2.98
CA LYS A 99 15.37 -7.20 -3.43
C LYS A 99 14.28 -6.14 -3.41
N ALA A 100 13.22 -6.31 -2.63
CA ALA A 100 12.30 -5.21 -2.35
C ALA A 100 13.04 -4.10 -1.59
N ARG A 101 12.84 -2.85 -2.01
CA ARG A 101 13.44 -1.64 -1.42
C ARG A 101 12.42 -0.87 -0.55
N GLY A 102 11.15 -1.24 -0.62
CA GLY A 102 10.07 -0.71 0.18
C GLY A 102 8.94 -1.73 0.30
N ILE A 103 8.06 -1.55 1.29
CA ILE A 103 6.89 -2.41 1.53
C ILE A 103 5.62 -1.57 1.45
N ILE A 104 4.72 -1.96 0.56
CA ILE A 104 3.39 -1.37 0.45
C ILE A 104 2.45 -2.06 1.45
N LEU A 105 1.85 -1.28 2.32
CA LEU A 105 0.77 -1.71 3.21
C LEU A 105 -0.57 -1.42 2.49
N GLY A 106 -0.98 -2.37 1.65
CA GLY A 106 -2.11 -2.25 0.71
C GLY A 106 -3.46 -2.62 1.33
N CYS A 107 -3.58 -2.59 2.63
CA CYS A 107 -4.83 -2.79 3.38
C CYS A 107 -4.85 -1.82 4.56
N THR A 108 -5.99 -1.20 4.82
CA THR A 108 -6.16 -0.17 5.86
C THR A 108 -5.84 -0.66 7.27
N GLU A 109 -5.95 -1.96 7.50
CA GLU A 109 -5.74 -2.59 8.81
C GLU A 109 -4.27 -2.93 9.08
N ILE A 110 -3.45 -3.17 8.04
CA ILE A 110 -2.04 -3.54 8.24
C ILE A 110 -1.26 -2.49 9.03
N PRO A 111 -1.43 -1.17 8.82
CA PRO A 111 -0.77 -0.14 9.62
C PRO A 111 -1.13 -0.15 11.11
N LEU A 112 -2.21 -0.82 11.51
CA LEU A 112 -2.54 -1.04 12.93
C LEU A 112 -1.52 -2.00 13.57
N LEU A 113 -1.08 -3.02 12.85
CA LEU A 113 -0.14 -4.04 13.28
C LEU A 113 1.31 -3.65 13.02
N ILE A 114 1.62 -3.26 11.78
CA ILE A 114 2.99 -2.99 11.31
C ILE A 114 3.26 -1.50 11.28
N LYS A 115 4.25 -1.07 12.06
CA LYS A 115 4.78 0.28 12.08
C LYS A 115 6.07 0.38 11.26
N SER A 116 6.51 1.58 10.96
CA SER A 116 7.79 1.79 10.26
C SER A 116 8.99 1.18 11.00
N SER A 117 8.93 1.10 12.33
CA SER A 117 9.95 0.46 13.17
C SER A 117 10.00 -1.08 13.06
N ASP A 118 8.92 -1.69 12.54
CA ASP A 118 8.82 -3.16 12.39
C ASP A 118 9.41 -3.64 11.06
N SER A 119 9.86 -2.74 10.20
CA SER A 119 10.41 -3.06 8.88
C SER A 119 11.84 -2.54 8.73
N PRO A 120 12.79 -3.32 8.18
CA PRO A 120 14.15 -2.86 7.91
C PRO A 120 14.24 -1.91 6.71
N ILE A 121 13.15 -1.75 5.96
CA ILE A 121 13.03 -0.87 4.80
C ILE A 121 11.77 -0.02 4.88
N LYS A 122 11.71 1.08 4.12
CA LYS A 122 10.59 2.02 4.12
C LYS A 122 9.25 1.33 3.86
N THR A 123 8.24 1.70 4.65
CA THR A 123 6.85 1.26 4.45
C THR A 123 6.02 2.37 3.82
N TYR A 124 5.08 1.99 2.95
CA TYR A 124 4.15 2.88 2.27
C TYR A 124 2.73 2.53 2.70
N ASP A 125 2.19 3.30 3.64
CA ASP A 125 0.78 3.22 4.03
C ASP A 125 -0.07 3.89 2.94
N THR A 126 -0.74 3.07 2.13
CA THR A 126 -1.50 3.55 0.98
C THR A 126 -2.66 4.46 1.39
N THR A 127 -3.26 4.24 2.56
CA THR A 127 -4.37 5.06 3.07
C THR A 127 -3.89 6.46 3.41
N SER A 128 -2.80 6.58 4.17
CA SER A 128 -2.22 7.87 4.54
C SER A 128 -1.70 8.63 3.32
N ILE A 129 -1.06 7.93 2.38
CA ILE A 129 -0.57 8.52 1.12
C ILE A 129 -1.75 9.06 0.30
N HIS A 130 -2.81 8.27 0.14
CA HIS A 130 -3.99 8.68 -0.63
C HIS A 130 -4.72 9.86 0.02
N ALA A 131 -4.92 9.83 1.34
CA ALA A 131 -5.54 10.94 2.07
C ALA A 131 -4.74 12.24 1.91
N ARG A 132 -3.40 12.18 1.96
CA ARG A 132 -2.54 13.34 1.71
C ARG A 132 -2.67 13.84 0.27
N ALA A 133 -2.64 12.93 -0.71
CA ALA A 133 -2.78 13.31 -2.12
C ALA A 133 -4.12 14.00 -2.41
N ILE A 134 -5.21 13.54 -1.77
CA ILE A 134 -6.53 14.18 -1.85
C ILE A 134 -6.51 15.58 -1.23
N LEU A 135 -5.90 15.72 -0.06
CA LEU A 135 -5.77 17.01 0.62
C LEU A 135 -4.95 18.00 -0.21
N ASP A 136 -3.78 17.56 -0.72
CA ASP A 136 -2.90 18.39 -1.54
C ASP A 136 -3.61 18.85 -2.83
N TYR A 137 -4.39 17.95 -3.45
CA TYR A 137 -5.22 18.29 -4.61
C TYR A 137 -6.27 19.34 -4.24
N ALA A 138 -7.03 19.13 -3.17
CA ALA A 138 -8.07 20.05 -2.73
C ALA A 138 -7.52 21.43 -2.38
N MET A 139 -6.37 21.51 -1.72
CA MET A 139 -5.70 22.77 -1.37
C MET A 139 -5.22 23.52 -2.62
N LYS A 140 -4.77 22.80 -3.65
CA LYS A 140 -4.30 23.37 -4.90
C LYS A 140 -5.46 23.93 -5.74
N GLU A 141 -6.56 23.19 -5.84
CA GLU A 141 -7.72 23.58 -6.67
C GLU A 141 -8.64 24.59 -5.97
N CYS A 142 -8.68 24.61 -4.64
CA CYS A 142 -9.54 25.50 -3.84
C CYS A 142 -8.76 26.22 -2.74
N PRO A 143 -7.73 27.03 -3.07
CA PRO A 143 -6.86 27.66 -2.06
C PRO A 143 -7.63 28.60 -1.12
N ALA A 144 -8.74 29.20 -1.56
CA ALA A 144 -9.54 30.10 -0.74
C ALA A 144 -10.21 29.41 0.48
N LEU A 145 -10.40 28.10 0.46
CA LEU A 145 -10.98 27.35 1.59
C LEU A 145 -9.99 27.15 2.74
N PHE A 146 -8.70 27.32 2.49
CA PHE A 146 -7.60 27.04 3.44
C PHE A 146 -6.83 28.31 3.86
N GLN A 147 -7.22 29.49 3.34
CA GLN A 147 -6.68 30.78 3.77
C GLN A 147 -7.52 31.29 4.97
N LYS A 148 -7.02 31.09 6.19
CA LYS A 148 -7.48 31.77 7.41
C LYS A 148 -6.35 32.59 8.01
#